data_99f9a89d4b483b0e8fcf9cdc1b9ffc1a
#
_entry.id   99f9a89d4b483b0e8fcf9cdc1b9ffc1a
#
_cell.length_a   1.000
_cell.length_b   1.000
_cell.length_c   1.000
_cell.angle_alpha   90.00
_cell.angle_beta   90.00
_cell.angle_gamma   90.00
#
_symmetry.space_group_name_H-M   'P 1'
#
loop_
_entity.id
_entity.type
_entity.pdbx_description
1 polymer ?
#
loop_
_entity_poly.entity_id
_entity_poly.type
_entity_poly.pdbx_seq_one_letter_code
_entity_poly.pdbx_strand_id
1 'polypeptide(L)'
;MMPVDVDYVPRGLPTRVILADALRTVRRIMGMEVAFVSEFTDGERVFREVDSDPDFTPICVGDGDPLEESYCQRVVDGRLPEIIPDATANAEACTLAATRALPVGAHLSVPLRFPEADRVFGTFCCFSREADESLNERDLNTMRLFADFLGQLLERREAENLELEALRQDLQAVIDTGSFRTVFQPIVDTRAGRVAGFEALTRFPEALGRAPDIVFAEA
;
A
#
# COMPACT_ATOMS: atom_id res chain seq x y z
N MET A 1 7.24 32.60 -27.99
CA MET A 1 7.50 32.38 -26.58
C MET A 1 7.03 30.95 -26.30
N MET A 2 7.98 30.00 -26.25
CA MET A 2 7.67 28.57 -26.03
C MET A 2 7.12 28.39 -24.62
N PRO A 3 6.13 27.49 -24.41
CA PRO A 3 5.69 27.16 -23.07
C PRO A 3 6.85 26.51 -22.32
N VAL A 4 7.10 26.97 -21.11
CA VAL A 4 8.02 26.33 -20.17
C VAL A 4 7.35 25.01 -19.82
N ASP A 5 7.93 23.91 -20.30
CA ASP A 5 7.63 22.57 -19.82
C ASP A 5 7.99 22.56 -18.33
N VAL A 6 6.98 22.57 -17.50
CA VAL A 6 7.17 22.31 -16.07
C VAL A 6 7.50 20.83 -16.02
N ASP A 7 8.79 20.50 -15.83
CA ASP A 7 9.28 19.16 -15.64
C ASP A 7 8.39 18.42 -14.65
N TYR A 8 7.48 17.61 -15.18
CA TYR A 8 6.76 16.62 -14.41
C TYR A 8 7.79 15.61 -13.92
N VAL A 9 8.29 15.80 -12.71
CA VAL A 9 9.07 14.78 -12.01
C VAL A 9 8.12 13.60 -11.77
N PRO A 10 8.32 12.44 -12.42
CA PRO A 10 7.48 11.28 -12.15
C PRO A 10 7.59 10.99 -10.66
N ARG A 11 6.49 11.16 -9.92
CA ARG A 11 6.38 10.59 -8.58
C ARG A 11 6.77 9.12 -8.73
N GLY A 12 7.71 8.63 -7.92
CA GLY A 12 8.36 7.32 -8.05
C GLY A 12 7.41 6.18 -8.40
N LEU A 13 7.95 5.01 -8.73
CA LEU A 13 7.16 3.83 -9.13
C LEU A 13 5.93 3.67 -8.21
N PRO A 14 4.73 3.44 -8.76
CA PRO A 14 3.54 3.21 -7.95
C PRO A 14 3.80 2.12 -6.91
N THR A 15 3.39 2.32 -5.68
CA THR A 15 3.58 1.35 -4.57
C THR A 15 3.17 -0.06 -4.97
N ARG A 16 2.09 -0.19 -5.75
CA ARG A 16 1.63 -1.47 -6.28
C ARG A 16 2.66 -2.17 -7.15
N VAL A 17 3.42 -1.45 -7.97
CA VAL A 17 4.48 -2.05 -8.81
C VAL A 17 5.61 -2.57 -7.94
N ILE A 18 6.00 -1.81 -6.91
CA ILE A 18 7.04 -2.24 -5.96
C ILE A 18 6.60 -3.49 -5.19
N LEU A 19 5.35 -3.54 -4.74
CA LEU A 19 4.77 -4.71 -4.08
C LEU A 19 4.77 -5.93 -4.99
N ALA A 20 4.26 -5.81 -6.21
CA ALA A 20 4.21 -6.90 -7.18
C ALA A 20 5.61 -7.45 -7.51
N ASP A 21 6.59 -6.57 -7.70
CA ASP A 21 7.97 -6.97 -7.99
C ASP A 21 8.64 -7.64 -6.77
N ALA A 22 8.36 -7.15 -5.56
CA ALA A 22 8.84 -7.76 -4.32
C ALA A 22 8.25 -9.17 -4.13
N LEU A 23 6.92 -9.32 -4.29
CA LEU A 23 6.24 -10.61 -4.20
C LEU A 23 6.78 -11.62 -5.22
N ARG A 24 6.90 -11.20 -6.48
CA ARG A 24 7.46 -12.05 -7.54
C ARG A 24 8.88 -12.48 -7.24
N THR A 25 9.70 -11.58 -6.72
CA THR A 25 11.09 -11.85 -6.38
C THR A 25 11.18 -12.85 -5.24
N VAL A 26 10.45 -12.61 -4.16
CA VAL A 26 10.46 -13.49 -2.98
C VAL A 26 9.88 -14.86 -3.32
N ARG A 27 8.73 -14.93 -4.00
CA ARG A 27 8.14 -16.19 -4.44
C ARG A 27 9.15 -17.06 -5.19
N ARG A 28 9.91 -16.46 -6.14
CA ARG A 28 10.93 -17.18 -6.92
C ARG A 28 12.14 -17.60 -6.09
N ILE A 29 12.61 -16.74 -5.20
CA ILE A 29 13.76 -17.06 -4.32
C ILE A 29 13.40 -18.22 -3.39
N MET A 30 12.17 -18.21 -2.84
CA MET A 30 11.69 -19.24 -1.93
C MET A 30 11.23 -20.52 -2.66
N GLY A 31 11.15 -20.50 -4.00
CA GLY A 31 10.61 -21.65 -4.76
C GLY A 31 9.12 -21.91 -4.51
N MET A 32 8.38 -20.92 -4.03
CA MET A 32 6.97 -21.05 -3.68
C MET A 32 6.03 -20.80 -4.86
N GLU A 33 4.82 -21.37 -4.82
CA GLU A 33 3.82 -21.22 -5.88
C GLU A 33 3.02 -19.92 -5.76
N VAL A 34 2.83 -19.40 -4.54
CA VAL A 34 2.06 -18.18 -4.26
C VAL A 34 2.80 -17.31 -3.25
N ALA A 35 2.83 -16.00 -3.49
CA ALA A 35 3.22 -14.99 -2.53
C ALA A 35 2.16 -13.89 -2.49
N PHE A 36 1.88 -13.36 -1.31
CA PHE A 36 0.88 -12.29 -1.15
C PHE A 36 1.16 -11.38 0.03
N VAL A 37 0.62 -10.16 -0.06
CA VAL A 37 0.43 -9.25 1.07
C VAL A 37 -1.05 -9.19 1.38
N SER A 38 -1.40 -9.42 2.63
CA SER A 38 -2.76 -9.22 3.14
C SER A 38 -2.82 -8.07 4.15
N GLU A 39 -3.98 -7.47 4.25
CA GLU A 39 -4.33 -6.46 5.26
C GLU A 39 -5.39 -7.01 6.20
N PHE A 40 -5.29 -6.62 7.48
CA PHE A 40 -6.29 -6.90 8.50
C PHE A 40 -7.19 -5.68 8.66
N THR A 41 -8.42 -5.81 8.25
CA THR A 41 -9.40 -4.71 8.28
C THR A 41 -10.79 -5.25 8.62
N ASP A 42 -11.50 -4.58 9.53
CA ASP A 42 -12.89 -4.86 9.90
C ASP A 42 -13.18 -6.34 10.28
N GLY A 43 -12.19 -7.04 10.86
CA GLY A 43 -12.32 -8.45 11.23
C GLY A 43 -12.13 -9.43 10.07
N GLU A 44 -11.71 -8.93 8.93
CA GLU A 44 -11.37 -9.70 7.74
C GLU A 44 -9.88 -9.62 7.41
N ARG A 45 -9.37 -10.62 6.72
CA ARG A 45 -8.11 -10.59 6.00
C ARG A 45 -8.41 -10.37 4.52
N VAL A 46 -7.89 -9.29 3.94
CA VAL A 46 -8.07 -8.94 2.52
C VAL A 46 -6.74 -9.02 1.79
N PHE A 47 -6.70 -9.72 0.64
CA PHE A 47 -5.49 -9.79 -0.19
C PHE A 47 -5.28 -8.48 -0.96
N ARG A 48 -4.19 -7.76 -0.68
CA ARG A 48 -3.88 -6.47 -1.30
C ARG A 48 -3.02 -6.57 -2.55
N GLU A 49 -2.11 -7.53 -2.58
CA GLU A 49 -1.32 -7.89 -3.76
C GLU A 49 -1.02 -9.39 -3.73
N VAL A 50 -1.02 -10.02 -4.90
CA VAL A 50 -0.79 -11.47 -5.08
C VAL A 50 0.10 -11.69 -6.29
N ASP A 51 1.13 -12.52 -6.15
CA ASP A 51 1.90 -13.10 -7.26
C ASP A 51 1.81 -14.63 -7.16
N SER A 52 1.31 -15.26 -8.22
CA SER A 52 1.06 -16.70 -8.26
C SER A 52 1.77 -17.32 -9.46
N ASP A 53 2.05 -18.63 -9.35
CA ASP A 53 2.40 -19.42 -10.51
C ASP A 53 1.23 -19.42 -11.51
N PRO A 54 1.46 -19.25 -12.83
CA PRO A 54 0.39 -19.24 -13.82
C PRO A 54 -0.51 -20.50 -13.81
N ASP A 55 0.04 -21.63 -13.40
CA ASP A 55 -0.69 -22.90 -13.33
C ASP A 55 -1.42 -23.10 -11.99
N PHE A 56 -1.25 -22.16 -11.04
CA PHE A 56 -1.88 -22.24 -9.72
C PHE A 56 -2.20 -20.84 -9.16
N THR A 57 -3.43 -20.38 -9.38
CA THR A 57 -3.93 -19.06 -8.96
C THR A 57 -5.14 -19.20 -8.02
N PRO A 58 -4.93 -19.69 -6.78
CA PRO A 58 -6.03 -20.04 -5.88
C PRO A 58 -6.69 -18.85 -5.19
N ILE A 59 -6.06 -17.69 -5.20
CA ILE A 59 -6.49 -16.44 -4.54
C ILE A 59 -6.31 -15.25 -5.46
N CYS A 60 -7.17 -14.24 -5.33
CA CYS A 60 -7.13 -13.02 -6.13
C CYS A 60 -7.02 -11.76 -5.24
N VAL A 61 -6.50 -10.69 -5.83
CA VAL A 61 -6.48 -9.38 -5.18
C VAL A 61 -7.92 -8.91 -4.93
N GLY A 62 -8.19 -8.50 -3.70
CA GLY A 62 -9.53 -8.06 -3.26
C GLY A 62 -10.38 -9.16 -2.64
N ASP A 63 -10.02 -10.44 -2.80
CA ASP A 63 -10.67 -11.51 -2.05
C ASP A 63 -10.38 -11.34 -0.55
N GLY A 64 -11.32 -11.76 0.29
CA GLY A 64 -11.20 -11.72 1.73
C GLY A 64 -11.82 -12.94 2.39
N ASP A 65 -11.41 -13.18 3.62
CA ASP A 65 -11.98 -14.20 4.50
C ASP A 65 -11.97 -13.72 5.96
N PRO A 66 -12.78 -14.36 6.83
CA PRO A 66 -12.76 -14.03 8.24
C PRO A 66 -11.35 -14.15 8.83
N LEU A 67 -10.86 -13.07 9.44
CA LEU A 67 -9.49 -12.99 9.95
C LEU A 67 -9.17 -14.15 10.90
N GLU A 68 -10.10 -14.51 11.79
CA GLU A 68 -9.94 -15.56 12.78
C GLU A 68 -9.76 -16.97 12.15
N GLU A 69 -10.19 -17.17 10.92
CA GLU A 69 -10.07 -18.44 10.19
C GLU A 69 -8.79 -18.51 9.32
N SER A 70 -7.95 -17.48 9.38
CA SER A 70 -6.77 -17.36 8.52
C SER A 70 -5.49 -17.88 9.18
N TYR A 71 -4.56 -18.39 8.37
CA TYR A 71 -3.17 -18.64 8.77
C TYR A 71 -2.51 -17.38 9.31
N CYS A 72 -2.78 -16.26 8.68
CA CYS A 72 -2.19 -14.97 8.96
C CYS A 72 -2.43 -14.52 10.41
N GLN A 73 -3.68 -14.60 10.88
CA GLN A 73 -4.01 -14.28 12.28
C GLN A 73 -3.32 -15.22 13.25
N ARG A 74 -3.30 -16.52 12.93
CA ARG A 74 -2.71 -17.51 13.82
C ARG A 74 -1.20 -17.40 13.95
N VAL A 75 -0.54 -16.89 12.91
CA VAL A 75 0.89 -16.55 12.98
C VAL A 75 1.10 -15.29 13.82
N VAL A 76 0.29 -14.25 13.62
CA VAL A 76 0.42 -12.98 14.36
C VAL A 76 0.19 -13.15 15.85
N ASP A 77 -0.75 -14.01 16.25
CA ASP A 77 -1.05 -14.28 17.68
C ASP A 77 -0.27 -15.45 18.28
N GLY A 78 0.64 -16.07 17.48
CA GLY A 78 1.56 -17.11 17.95
C GLY A 78 0.95 -18.53 18.06
N ARG A 79 -0.26 -18.75 17.57
CA ARG A 79 -0.87 -20.09 17.49
C ARG A 79 -0.21 -20.96 16.42
N LEU A 80 0.30 -20.36 15.34
CA LEU A 80 1.11 -21.02 14.33
C LEU A 80 2.51 -20.40 14.27
N PRO A 81 3.54 -21.21 13.95
CA PRO A 81 4.87 -20.68 13.68
C PRO A 81 4.92 -19.95 12.34
N GLU A 82 5.89 -19.05 12.17
CA GLU A 82 6.09 -18.32 10.93
C GLU A 82 6.56 -19.22 9.77
N ILE A 83 7.19 -20.36 10.07
CA ILE A 83 7.59 -21.40 9.11
C ILE A 83 6.79 -22.68 9.40
N ILE A 84 6.15 -23.19 8.37
CA ILE A 84 5.42 -24.47 8.38
C ILE A 84 5.89 -25.27 7.16
N PRO A 85 6.86 -26.19 7.31
CA PRO A 85 7.34 -27.02 6.20
C PRO A 85 6.28 -27.96 5.64
N ASP A 86 5.43 -28.49 6.53
CA ASP A 86 4.28 -29.33 6.17
C ASP A 86 3.05 -28.95 7.00
N ALA A 87 2.11 -28.26 6.38
CA ALA A 87 0.87 -27.83 7.04
C ALA A 87 -0.04 -29.04 7.36
N THR A 88 0.09 -30.14 6.63
CA THR A 88 -0.70 -31.36 6.87
C THR A 88 -0.24 -32.12 8.12
N ALA A 89 1.00 -31.92 8.53
CA ALA A 89 1.56 -32.47 9.76
C ALA A 89 1.34 -31.54 10.98
N ASN A 90 0.88 -30.30 10.77
CA ASN A 90 0.65 -29.33 11.85
C ASN A 90 -0.81 -29.40 12.34
N ALA A 91 -1.00 -29.74 13.62
CA ALA A 91 -2.33 -29.96 14.19
C ALA A 91 -3.21 -28.70 14.15
N GLU A 92 -2.65 -27.51 14.39
CA GLU A 92 -3.38 -26.24 14.37
C GLU A 92 -3.74 -25.87 12.91
N ALA A 93 -2.79 -26.00 11.97
CA ALA A 93 -3.04 -25.75 10.55
C ALA A 93 -4.15 -26.64 9.97
N CYS A 94 -4.22 -27.92 10.41
CA CYS A 94 -5.26 -28.87 9.99
C CYS A 94 -6.68 -28.45 10.42
N THR A 95 -6.81 -27.59 11.44
CA THR A 95 -8.13 -27.07 11.86
C THR A 95 -8.68 -26.04 10.88
N LEU A 96 -7.82 -25.36 10.12
CA LEU A 96 -8.19 -24.30 9.22
C LEU A 96 -8.86 -24.85 7.95
N ALA A 97 -9.96 -24.20 7.55
CA ALA A 97 -10.64 -24.51 6.29
C ALA A 97 -9.71 -24.28 5.09
N ALA A 98 -8.87 -23.27 5.15
CA ALA A 98 -7.90 -22.91 4.11
C ALA A 98 -6.93 -24.06 3.80
N THR A 99 -6.48 -24.84 4.78
CA THR A 99 -5.57 -25.99 4.57
C THR A 99 -6.14 -27.02 3.61
N ARG A 100 -7.47 -27.21 3.66
CA ARG A 100 -8.16 -28.16 2.79
C ARG A 100 -8.63 -27.55 1.47
N ALA A 101 -9.04 -26.29 1.52
CA ALA A 101 -9.59 -25.59 0.35
C ALA A 101 -8.50 -25.14 -0.63
N LEU A 102 -7.32 -24.75 -0.12
CA LEU A 102 -6.20 -24.22 -0.90
C LEU A 102 -5.01 -25.18 -0.97
N PRO A 103 -5.16 -26.48 -0.85
CA PRO A 103 -4.18 -27.53 -0.57
C PRO A 103 -2.80 -26.97 -0.13
N VAL A 104 -2.77 -26.34 1.07
CA VAL A 104 -1.53 -25.75 1.62
C VAL A 104 -0.64 -26.87 2.15
N GLY A 105 0.54 -27.05 1.53
CA GLY A 105 1.60 -27.93 2.01
C GLY A 105 2.63 -27.14 2.83
N ALA A 106 3.48 -26.36 2.18
CA ALA A 106 4.43 -25.47 2.87
C ALA A 106 3.90 -24.06 2.98
N HIS A 107 4.19 -23.39 4.11
CA HIS A 107 3.75 -22.01 4.35
C HIS A 107 4.80 -21.20 5.14
N LEU A 108 5.12 -20.02 4.64
CA LEU A 108 5.86 -18.98 5.37
C LEU A 108 4.98 -17.74 5.52
N SER A 109 4.95 -17.18 6.72
CA SER A 109 4.20 -15.97 7.00
C SER A 109 4.90 -15.14 8.05
N VAL A 110 5.04 -13.85 7.80
CA VAL A 110 5.60 -12.90 8.75
C VAL A 110 4.66 -11.71 8.93
N PRO A 111 4.53 -11.17 10.15
CA PRO A 111 3.76 -9.95 10.35
C PRO A 111 4.34 -8.79 9.56
N LEU A 112 3.47 -8.04 8.88
CA LEU A 112 3.79 -6.78 8.26
C LEU A 112 3.36 -5.66 9.20
N ARG A 113 4.33 -4.92 9.73
CA ARG A 113 4.10 -3.92 10.78
C ARG A 113 4.28 -2.52 10.23
N PHE A 114 3.52 -1.60 10.78
CA PHE A 114 3.72 -0.18 10.64
C PHE A 114 4.51 0.32 11.85
N PRO A 115 5.81 0.61 11.68
CA PRO A 115 6.69 0.89 12.81
C PRO A 115 6.34 2.19 13.55
N GLU A 116 5.93 3.24 12.84
CA GLU A 116 5.57 4.52 13.46
C GLU A 116 4.22 4.45 14.20
N ALA A 117 3.27 3.70 13.66
CA ALA A 117 1.95 3.50 14.26
C ALA A 117 1.92 2.37 15.31
N ASP A 118 3.01 1.62 15.47
CA ASP A 118 3.14 0.44 16.36
C ASP A 118 1.96 -0.55 16.20
N ARG A 119 1.56 -0.81 14.96
CA ARG A 119 0.46 -1.74 14.65
C ARG A 119 0.82 -2.78 13.61
N VAL A 120 0.13 -3.91 13.66
CA VAL A 120 0.17 -4.89 12.58
C VAL A 120 -0.79 -4.42 11.48
N PHE A 121 -0.25 -4.20 10.28
CA PHE A 121 -1.05 -3.94 9.09
C PHE A 121 -1.71 -5.22 8.58
N GLY A 122 -0.96 -6.30 8.58
CA GLY A 122 -1.36 -7.60 8.08
C GLY A 122 -0.18 -8.55 8.03
N THR A 123 -0.08 -9.33 6.95
CA THR A 123 1.03 -10.29 6.79
C THR A 123 1.59 -10.29 5.37
N PHE A 124 2.88 -10.63 5.28
CA PHE A 124 3.56 -11.01 4.06
C PHE A 124 3.80 -12.52 4.07
N CYS A 125 3.26 -13.22 3.08
CA CYS A 125 3.17 -14.69 3.08
C CYS A 125 3.61 -15.29 1.76
N CYS A 126 4.09 -16.54 1.84
CA CYS A 126 4.27 -17.44 0.71
C CYS A 126 3.73 -18.82 1.07
N PHE A 127 3.20 -19.57 0.08
CA PHE A 127 2.82 -20.96 0.25
C PHE A 127 2.94 -21.78 -1.04
N SER A 128 3.00 -23.08 -0.88
CA SER A 128 2.97 -24.09 -1.94
C SER A 128 2.04 -25.24 -1.58
N ARG A 129 1.57 -25.95 -2.60
CA ARG A 129 0.75 -27.17 -2.42
C ARG A 129 1.51 -28.33 -1.81
N GLU A 130 2.79 -28.41 -2.10
CA GLU A 130 3.65 -29.46 -1.59
C GLU A 130 4.39 -29.02 -0.33
N ALA A 131 4.67 -29.95 0.56
CA ALA A 131 5.52 -29.72 1.70
C ALA A 131 6.96 -29.42 1.26
N ASP A 132 7.66 -28.58 2.01
CA ASP A 132 9.07 -28.23 1.78
C ASP A 132 9.86 -28.27 3.07
N GLU A 133 10.49 -29.40 3.34
CA GLU A 133 11.34 -29.61 4.51
C GLU A 133 12.68 -28.84 4.45
N SER A 134 12.99 -28.20 3.33
CA SER A 134 14.22 -27.40 3.19
C SER A 134 14.09 -25.99 3.79
N LEU A 135 12.87 -25.52 4.07
CA LEU A 135 12.60 -24.23 4.68
C LEU A 135 13.30 -24.08 6.03
N ASN A 136 13.92 -22.95 6.24
CA ASN A 136 14.76 -22.70 7.40
C ASN A 136 14.79 -21.23 7.84
N GLU A 137 15.48 -20.94 8.94
CA GLU A 137 15.60 -19.59 9.51
C GLU A 137 16.21 -18.56 8.54
N ARG A 138 17.01 -18.95 7.55
CA ARG A 138 17.54 -18.03 6.56
C ARG A 138 16.43 -17.52 5.63
N ASP A 139 15.53 -18.41 5.25
CA ASP A 139 14.37 -18.08 4.43
C ASP A 139 13.43 -17.14 5.20
N LEU A 140 13.18 -17.45 6.48
CA LEU A 140 12.40 -16.60 7.36
C LEU A 140 13.01 -15.21 7.53
N ASN A 141 14.32 -15.12 7.74
CA ASN A 141 15.00 -13.82 7.87
C ASN A 141 14.93 -13.00 6.58
N THR A 142 14.94 -13.66 5.42
CA THR A 142 14.71 -12.99 4.15
C THR A 142 13.28 -12.44 4.06
N MET A 143 12.27 -13.22 4.46
CA MET A 143 10.88 -12.77 4.52
C MET A 143 10.70 -11.58 5.46
N ARG A 144 11.30 -11.64 6.65
CA ARG A 144 11.24 -10.55 7.65
C ARG A 144 11.85 -9.25 7.11
N LEU A 145 13.00 -9.34 6.42
CA LEU A 145 13.63 -8.18 5.80
C LEU A 145 12.72 -7.51 4.77
N PHE A 146 12.07 -8.30 3.91
CA PHE A 146 11.10 -7.77 2.96
C PHE A 146 9.87 -7.20 3.65
N ALA A 147 9.36 -7.87 4.69
CA ALA A 147 8.21 -7.38 5.46
C ALA A 147 8.48 -6.02 6.12
N ASP A 148 9.67 -5.84 6.72
CA ASP A 148 10.09 -4.56 7.31
C ASP A 148 10.16 -3.45 6.26
N PHE A 149 10.76 -3.73 5.11
CA PHE A 149 10.82 -2.77 4.00
C PHE A 149 9.43 -2.40 3.47
N LEU A 150 8.60 -3.41 3.21
CA LEU A 150 7.24 -3.21 2.70
C LEU A 150 6.34 -2.50 3.72
N GLY A 151 6.52 -2.79 5.01
CA GLY A 151 5.80 -2.13 6.11
C GLY A 151 6.06 -0.63 6.12
N GLN A 152 7.32 -0.22 6.08
CA GLN A 152 7.70 1.21 6.00
C GLN A 152 7.16 1.89 4.73
N LEU A 153 7.21 1.19 3.59
CA LEU A 153 6.69 1.72 2.32
C LEU A 153 5.18 1.95 2.38
N LEU A 154 4.43 0.96 2.89
CA LEU A 154 2.97 1.02 2.98
C LEU A 154 2.52 2.07 4.01
N GLU A 155 3.19 2.16 5.16
CA GLU A 155 2.87 3.14 6.18
C GLU A 155 3.05 4.58 5.67
N ARG A 156 4.16 4.84 4.98
CA ARG A 156 4.39 6.15 4.34
C ARG A 156 3.30 6.45 3.31
N ARG A 157 2.91 5.46 2.53
CA ARG A 157 1.87 5.64 1.51
C ARG A 157 0.49 5.87 2.12
N GLU A 158 0.18 5.22 3.24
CA GLU A 158 -1.06 5.47 3.99
C GLU A 158 -1.10 6.92 4.51
N ALA A 159 0.00 7.40 5.10
CA ALA A 159 0.11 8.78 5.57
C ALA A 159 -0.08 9.80 4.44
N GLU A 160 0.59 9.60 3.29
CA GLU A 160 0.42 10.45 2.10
C GLU A 160 -1.03 10.47 1.60
N ASN A 161 -1.71 9.31 1.60
CA ASN A 161 -3.11 9.22 1.17
C ASN A 161 -4.05 9.95 2.14
N LEU A 162 -3.83 9.81 3.46
CA LEU A 162 -4.62 10.52 4.48
C LEU A 162 -4.47 12.04 4.36
N GLU A 163 -3.25 12.53 4.14
CA GLU A 163 -3.01 13.96 3.91
C GLU A 163 -3.71 14.47 2.64
N LEU A 164 -3.69 13.69 1.57
CA LEU A 164 -4.35 14.04 0.32
C LEU A 164 -5.87 14.03 0.46
N GLU A 165 -6.42 13.07 1.20
CA GLU A 165 -7.86 13.01 1.48
C GLU A 165 -8.33 14.18 2.35
N ALA A 166 -7.57 14.53 3.39
CA ALA A 166 -7.85 15.69 4.22
C ALA A 166 -7.87 16.98 3.38
N LEU A 167 -6.87 17.14 2.50
CA LEU A 167 -6.84 18.29 1.60
C LEU A 167 -8.04 18.34 0.64
N ARG A 168 -8.44 17.18 0.08
CA ARG A 168 -9.63 17.12 -0.80
C ARG A 168 -10.90 17.53 -0.06
N GLN A 169 -11.07 17.09 1.18
CA GLN A 169 -12.21 17.49 2.01
C GLN A 169 -12.21 18.99 2.29
N ASP A 170 -11.06 19.57 2.64
CA ASP A 170 -10.91 20.99 2.87
C ASP A 170 -11.22 21.81 1.61
N LEU A 171 -10.74 21.37 0.44
CA LEU A 171 -11.03 22.01 -0.84
C LEU A 171 -12.51 21.93 -1.21
N GLN A 172 -13.13 20.77 -0.99
CA GLN A 172 -14.56 20.62 -1.24
C GLN A 172 -15.37 21.59 -0.37
N ALA A 173 -15.01 21.72 0.91
CA ALA A 173 -15.66 22.68 1.80
C ALA A 173 -15.49 24.15 1.34
N VAL A 174 -14.31 24.50 0.83
CA VAL A 174 -14.05 25.85 0.26
C VAL A 174 -14.91 26.09 -0.99
N ILE A 175 -15.06 25.10 -1.85
CA ILE A 175 -15.89 25.18 -3.07
C ILE A 175 -17.36 25.33 -2.70
N ASP A 176 -17.87 24.48 -1.80
CA ASP A 176 -19.27 24.43 -1.39
C ASP A 176 -19.72 25.74 -0.70
N THR A 177 -18.81 26.33 0.06
CA THR A 177 -19.08 27.61 0.77
C THR A 177 -18.76 28.86 -0.05
N GLY A 178 -18.08 28.71 -1.19
CA GLY A 178 -17.59 29.84 -1.98
C GLY A 178 -16.54 30.68 -1.23
N SER A 179 -15.84 30.09 -0.27
CA SER A 179 -14.89 30.79 0.63
C SER A 179 -13.55 31.10 -0.04
N PHE A 180 -13.56 31.47 -1.29
CA PHE A 180 -12.37 31.95 -2.01
C PHE A 180 -12.66 33.31 -2.62
N ARG A 181 -11.62 34.08 -2.89
CA ARG A 181 -11.72 35.38 -3.59
C ARG A 181 -10.72 35.46 -4.71
N THR A 182 -11.10 36.14 -5.78
CA THR A 182 -10.18 36.51 -6.85
C THR A 182 -9.66 37.91 -6.60
N VAL A 183 -8.34 38.10 -6.64
CA VAL A 183 -7.69 39.41 -6.67
C VAL A 183 -7.02 39.61 -8.02
N PHE A 184 -6.94 40.87 -8.44
CA PHE A 184 -6.36 41.22 -9.74
C PHE A 184 -5.07 41.99 -9.54
N GLN A 185 -3.98 41.49 -10.14
CA GLN A 185 -2.69 42.16 -10.14
C GLN A 185 -2.49 42.83 -11.51
N PRO A 186 -2.22 44.15 -11.60
CA PRO A 186 -2.04 44.83 -12.85
C PRO A 186 -0.72 44.45 -13.53
N ILE A 187 -0.80 44.15 -14.81
CA ILE A 187 0.35 43.96 -15.71
C ILE A 187 0.61 45.32 -16.38
N VAL A 188 1.76 45.94 -16.11
CA VAL A 188 2.10 47.24 -16.59
C VAL A 188 3.08 47.15 -17.76
N ASP A 189 2.73 47.78 -18.89
CA ASP A 189 3.69 48.04 -19.94
C ASP A 189 4.68 49.11 -19.50
N THR A 190 5.90 48.70 -19.19
CA THR A 190 6.94 49.62 -18.67
C THR A 190 7.46 50.63 -19.66
N ARG A 191 7.23 50.37 -20.99
CA ARG A 191 7.59 51.33 -22.09
C ARG A 191 6.53 52.40 -22.26
N ALA A 192 5.26 52.01 -22.17
CA ALA A 192 4.15 52.93 -22.38
C ALA A 192 3.62 53.55 -21.06
N GLY A 193 4.08 53.06 -19.91
CA GLY A 193 3.65 53.54 -18.58
C GLY A 193 2.16 53.29 -18.30
N ARG A 194 1.53 52.33 -18.92
CA ARG A 194 0.09 52.04 -18.82
C ARG A 194 -0.19 50.62 -18.46
N VAL A 195 -1.34 50.36 -17.86
CA VAL A 195 -1.82 49.00 -17.58
C VAL A 195 -2.16 48.29 -18.91
N ALA A 196 -1.53 47.17 -19.19
CA ALA A 196 -1.72 46.34 -20.34
C ALA A 196 -2.73 45.21 -20.09
N GLY A 197 -2.95 44.82 -18.85
CA GLY A 197 -3.87 43.77 -18.45
C GLY A 197 -3.86 43.54 -16.95
N PHE A 198 -4.55 42.46 -16.52
CA PHE A 198 -4.59 42.03 -15.15
C PHE A 198 -4.38 40.53 -15.07
N GLU A 199 -3.62 40.09 -14.10
CA GLU A 199 -3.55 38.66 -13.70
C GLU A 199 -4.60 38.40 -12.63
N ALA A 200 -5.42 37.39 -12.84
CA ALA A 200 -6.42 36.96 -11.86
C ALA A 200 -5.79 35.89 -10.94
N LEU A 201 -5.72 36.19 -9.66
CA LEU A 201 -5.08 35.35 -8.66
C LEU A 201 -6.10 34.91 -7.61
N THR A 202 -6.27 33.61 -7.42
CA THR A 202 -7.13 33.08 -6.36
C THR A 202 -6.47 33.24 -5.00
N ARG A 203 -7.29 33.57 -4.00
CA ARG A 203 -6.90 33.58 -2.58
C ARG A 203 -7.86 32.68 -1.82
N PHE A 204 -7.30 31.64 -1.24
CA PHE A 204 -7.99 30.71 -0.36
C PHE A 204 -8.02 31.24 1.08
N PRO A 205 -8.91 30.71 1.96
CA PRO A 205 -8.91 31.05 3.38
C PRO A 205 -7.56 30.72 4.03
N GLU A 206 -7.12 31.57 4.97
CA GLU A 206 -5.88 31.32 5.72
C GLU A 206 -5.91 29.98 6.49
N ALA A 207 -7.10 29.54 6.90
CA ALA A 207 -7.30 28.26 7.59
C ALA A 207 -6.86 27.05 6.75
N LEU A 208 -6.82 27.17 5.41
CA LEU A 208 -6.30 26.09 4.55
C LEU A 208 -4.78 25.88 4.70
N GLY A 209 -4.05 26.92 5.17
CA GLY A 209 -2.62 26.84 5.49
C GLY A 209 -1.68 26.54 4.32
N ARG A 210 -2.16 26.61 3.08
CA ARG A 210 -1.41 26.24 1.86
C ARG A 210 -1.44 27.37 0.84
N ALA A 211 -0.36 27.47 0.05
CA ALA A 211 -0.28 28.44 -1.04
C ALA A 211 -1.16 27.98 -2.24
N PRO A 212 -1.72 28.93 -3.02
CA PRO A 212 -2.63 28.60 -4.12
C PRO A 212 -2.07 27.67 -5.18
N ASP A 213 -0.78 27.76 -5.50
CA ASP A 213 -0.07 26.90 -6.45
C ASP A 213 -0.03 25.45 -5.99
N ILE A 214 0.18 25.22 -4.70
CA ILE A 214 0.12 23.87 -4.10
C ILE A 214 -1.30 23.32 -4.18
N VAL A 215 -2.29 24.13 -3.81
CA VAL A 215 -3.69 23.75 -3.84
C VAL A 215 -4.13 23.32 -5.26
N PHE A 216 -3.76 24.07 -6.28
CA PHE A 216 -4.09 23.73 -7.67
C PHE A 216 -3.30 22.55 -8.24
N ALA A 217 -2.11 22.26 -7.70
CA ALA A 217 -1.32 21.10 -8.15
C ALA A 217 -1.84 19.77 -7.57
N GLU A 218 -2.59 19.81 -6.47
CA GLU A 218 -3.09 18.62 -5.75
C GLU A 218 -4.61 18.40 -5.92
N ALA A 219 -5.32 19.37 -6.55
CA ALA A 219 -6.76 19.28 -6.84
C ALA A 219 -7.03 18.49 -8.14
#